data_bb9af5aa2ffdc3fa58848950153c5c94
#
_entry.id   bb9af5aa2ffdc3fa58848950153c5c94
#
_cell.length_a   1.000
_cell.length_b   1.000
_cell.length_c   1.000
_cell.angle_alpha   90.00
_cell.angle_beta   90.00
_cell.angle_gamma   90.00
#
_symmetry.space_group_name_H-M   'P 1'
#
loop_
_entity.id
_entity.type
_entity.pdbx_description
1 polymer ?
#
loop_
_entity_poly.entity_id
_entity_poly.type
_entity_poly.pdbx_seq_one_letter_code
_entity_poly.pdbx_strand_id
1 'polypeptide(L)'
;MLFSVIVPVYNRVDEVRDLLESLEAQQVRKFEVVLVEDGSTVPCGDVAKEYAEKGLDVKYFYKDNEGRSIARNYGMERAKGDYFVFFDSDCVIPPAYFATLERCLAERPLDCFGGPDAAHSSFTTTQKAINYTMTSFLTTGGIRGGKVSLEKFTPRTFNMGFSRGVYDRVGGFREMFSEDIDMSTRIRQQGFSIGLFTEVPVWHKRRVDWRKFWRQVHVFGMSRITLKLLYPGSLKAVHCLPAVAVIGAVALLLCAIFWSPKFLLPLALYLIAIFIAALFATRSLVIAAKAVPAAIIQLGGYGTGFIKAYFTKIILGRGRDVAQEVEMRRGK
;
A
#
# COMPACT_ATOMS: atom_id res chain seq x y z
N MET A 1 6.11 -22.65 -13.57
CA MET A 1 5.19 -22.07 -12.57
C MET A 1 4.17 -21.24 -13.33
N LEU A 2 2.89 -21.37 -13.05
CA LEU A 2 1.84 -20.50 -13.58
C LEU A 2 1.52 -19.44 -12.52
N PHE A 3 1.52 -18.16 -12.91
CA PHE A 3 1.09 -17.07 -12.03
C PHE A 3 -0.38 -16.74 -12.28
N SER A 4 -1.12 -16.39 -11.21
CA SER A 4 -2.45 -15.78 -11.32
C SER A 4 -2.38 -14.33 -10.82
N VAL A 5 -2.55 -13.39 -11.74
CA VAL A 5 -2.60 -11.95 -11.44
C VAL A 5 -4.01 -11.61 -10.97
N ILE A 6 -4.18 -11.26 -9.71
CA ILE A 6 -5.48 -10.95 -9.09
C ILE A 6 -5.62 -9.44 -8.94
N VAL A 7 -6.63 -8.87 -9.57
CA VAL A 7 -6.87 -7.41 -9.60
C VAL A 7 -8.30 -7.10 -9.17
N PRO A 8 -8.51 -6.50 -7.98
CA PRO A 8 -9.80 -5.95 -7.60
C PRO A 8 -10.02 -4.61 -8.30
N VAL A 9 -11.21 -4.42 -8.86
CA VAL A 9 -11.58 -3.21 -9.62
C VAL A 9 -12.82 -2.57 -9.03
N TYR A 10 -12.83 -1.24 -8.90
CA TYR A 10 -14.01 -0.46 -8.54
C TYR A 10 -13.96 0.94 -9.18
N ASN A 11 -14.78 1.17 -10.23
CA ASN A 11 -14.86 2.43 -10.97
C ASN A 11 -13.50 2.92 -11.50
N ARG A 12 -12.76 2.07 -12.26
CA ARG A 12 -11.37 2.30 -12.69
C ARG A 12 -11.08 1.83 -14.11
N VAL A 13 -11.98 2.16 -15.07
CA VAL A 13 -11.91 1.66 -16.44
C VAL A 13 -10.59 2.05 -17.13
N ASP A 14 -10.18 3.32 -17.02
CA ASP A 14 -8.96 3.83 -17.67
C ASP A 14 -7.69 3.23 -17.05
N GLU A 15 -7.66 3.11 -15.72
CA GLU A 15 -6.53 2.52 -15.03
C GLU A 15 -6.39 1.02 -15.34
N VAL A 16 -7.51 0.30 -15.48
CA VAL A 16 -7.51 -1.11 -15.90
C VAL A 16 -6.98 -1.25 -17.32
N ARG A 17 -7.30 -0.33 -18.23
CA ARG A 17 -6.75 -0.31 -19.59
C ARG A 17 -5.23 -0.19 -19.57
N ASP A 18 -4.67 0.77 -18.82
CA ASP A 18 -3.23 0.96 -18.68
C ASP A 18 -2.54 -0.27 -18.05
N LEU A 19 -3.18 -0.91 -17.07
CA LEU A 19 -2.68 -2.14 -16.45
C LEU A 19 -2.64 -3.29 -17.46
N LEU A 20 -3.75 -3.54 -18.20
CA LEU A 20 -3.82 -4.63 -19.18
C LEU A 20 -2.87 -4.41 -20.35
N GLU A 21 -2.69 -3.17 -20.82
CA GLU A 21 -1.70 -2.82 -21.82
C GLU A 21 -0.28 -3.18 -21.34
N SER A 22 0.04 -2.87 -20.09
CA SER A 22 1.34 -3.20 -19.50
C SER A 22 1.55 -4.71 -19.28
N LEU A 23 0.47 -5.45 -19.04
CA LEU A 23 0.50 -6.92 -18.93
C LEU A 23 0.61 -7.58 -20.31
N GLU A 24 -0.04 -7.02 -21.33
CA GLU A 24 0.12 -7.47 -22.72
C GLU A 24 1.57 -7.32 -23.19
N ALA A 25 2.25 -6.24 -22.79
CA ALA A 25 3.65 -5.96 -23.13
C ALA A 25 4.68 -6.81 -22.39
N GLN A 26 4.27 -7.80 -21.57
CA GLN A 26 5.22 -8.64 -20.84
C GLN A 26 6.05 -9.55 -21.76
N GLN A 27 7.35 -9.66 -21.47
CA GLN A 27 8.29 -10.53 -22.19
C GLN A 27 7.98 -12.03 -22.00
N VAL A 28 7.46 -12.40 -20.83
CA VAL A 28 7.04 -13.76 -20.49
C VAL A 28 5.58 -13.72 -20.06
N ARG A 29 4.73 -14.49 -20.76
CA ARG A 29 3.27 -14.52 -20.56
C ARG A 29 2.79 -15.83 -19.92
N LYS A 30 3.54 -16.38 -18.96
CA LYS A 30 3.12 -17.56 -18.19
C LYS A 30 2.23 -17.15 -17.02
N PHE A 31 1.17 -16.42 -17.28
CA PHE A 31 0.21 -15.98 -16.27
C PHE A 31 -1.19 -15.84 -16.85
N GLU A 32 -2.18 -15.96 -16.00
CA GLU A 32 -3.56 -15.55 -16.23
C GLU A 32 -3.85 -14.26 -15.48
N VAL A 33 -4.79 -13.48 -15.95
CA VAL A 33 -5.29 -12.25 -15.29
C VAL A 33 -6.72 -12.47 -14.83
N VAL A 34 -6.96 -12.33 -13.53
CA VAL A 34 -8.29 -12.47 -12.92
C VAL A 34 -8.72 -11.08 -12.45
N LEU A 35 -9.56 -10.42 -13.25
CA LEU A 35 -10.17 -9.14 -12.91
C LEU A 35 -11.46 -9.37 -12.14
N VAL A 36 -11.58 -8.79 -10.97
CA VAL A 36 -12.79 -8.88 -10.14
C VAL A 36 -13.36 -7.48 -9.96
N GLU A 37 -14.43 -7.20 -10.67
CA GLU A 37 -15.20 -5.96 -10.56
C GLU A 37 -16.07 -6.01 -9.30
N ASP A 38 -15.85 -5.11 -8.38
CA ASP A 38 -16.49 -5.07 -7.06
C ASP A 38 -17.64 -4.03 -7.04
N GLY A 39 -18.66 -4.25 -7.88
CA GLY A 39 -19.88 -3.44 -7.92
C GLY A 39 -19.69 -2.06 -8.52
N SER A 40 -18.86 -1.90 -9.55
CA SER A 40 -18.70 -0.64 -10.25
C SER A 40 -19.97 -0.17 -10.95
N THR A 41 -20.22 1.14 -10.91
CA THR A 41 -21.29 1.79 -11.71
C THR A 41 -20.90 1.89 -13.18
N VAL A 42 -19.59 1.94 -13.48
CA VAL A 42 -19.03 1.88 -14.82
C VAL A 42 -18.09 0.68 -14.90
N PRO A 43 -18.57 -0.48 -15.36
CA PRO A 43 -17.76 -1.71 -15.40
C PRO A 43 -16.68 -1.66 -16.48
N CYS A 44 -15.58 -2.42 -16.28
CA CYS A 44 -14.49 -2.53 -17.25
C CYS A 44 -14.55 -3.81 -18.11
N GLY A 45 -15.70 -4.48 -18.18
CA GLY A 45 -15.86 -5.75 -18.90
C GLY A 45 -15.50 -5.67 -20.38
N ASP A 46 -15.85 -4.57 -21.07
CA ASP A 46 -15.49 -4.37 -22.48
C ASP A 46 -13.98 -4.26 -22.68
N VAL A 47 -13.27 -3.59 -21.75
CA VAL A 47 -11.81 -3.51 -21.77
C VAL A 47 -11.19 -4.89 -21.53
N ALA A 48 -11.72 -5.67 -20.60
CA ALA A 48 -11.25 -7.03 -20.36
C ALA A 48 -11.41 -7.92 -21.61
N LYS A 49 -12.55 -7.82 -22.30
CA LYS A 49 -12.83 -8.54 -23.56
C LYS A 49 -11.86 -8.12 -24.66
N GLU A 50 -11.62 -6.83 -24.84
CA GLU A 50 -10.67 -6.30 -25.83
C GLU A 50 -9.29 -6.96 -25.69
N TYR A 51 -8.76 -7.04 -24.45
CA TYR A 51 -7.43 -7.63 -24.22
C TYR A 51 -7.42 -9.16 -24.28
N ALA A 52 -8.54 -9.82 -23.98
CA ALA A 52 -8.69 -11.25 -24.22
C ALA A 52 -8.65 -11.58 -25.73
N GLU A 53 -9.29 -10.78 -26.58
CA GLU A 53 -9.24 -10.90 -28.04
C GLU A 53 -7.83 -10.63 -28.62
N LYS A 54 -7.00 -9.82 -27.94
CA LYS A 54 -5.58 -9.62 -28.25
C LYS A 54 -4.67 -10.80 -27.78
N GLY A 55 -5.25 -11.84 -27.15
CA GLY A 55 -4.55 -13.06 -26.73
C GLY A 55 -3.97 -13.02 -25.32
N LEU A 56 -4.38 -12.08 -24.48
CA LEU A 56 -4.08 -12.11 -23.03
C LEU A 56 -5.10 -13.05 -22.33
N ASP A 57 -4.64 -14.00 -21.49
CA ASP A 57 -5.55 -14.87 -20.73
C ASP A 57 -6.23 -14.07 -19.61
N VAL A 58 -7.31 -13.33 -19.97
CA VAL A 58 -8.08 -12.50 -19.05
C VAL A 58 -9.38 -13.17 -18.69
N LYS A 59 -9.64 -13.31 -17.40
CA LYS A 59 -10.91 -13.75 -16.81
C LYS A 59 -11.53 -12.59 -16.07
N TYR A 60 -12.72 -12.19 -16.48
CA TYR A 60 -13.47 -11.09 -15.89
C TYR A 60 -14.65 -11.63 -15.09
N PHE A 61 -14.79 -11.15 -13.84
CA PHE A 61 -15.90 -11.45 -12.96
C PHE A 61 -16.48 -10.17 -12.39
N TYR A 62 -17.81 -10.12 -12.34
CA TYR A 62 -18.54 -9.00 -11.70
C TYR A 62 -19.25 -9.54 -10.44
N LYS A 63 -19.20 -8.80 -9.34
CA LYS A 63 -19.90 -9.08 -8.10
C LYS A 63 -20.37 -7.78 -7.43
N ASP A 64 -21.30 -7.89 -6.49
CA ASP A 64 -21.72 -6.75 -5.68
C ASP A 64 -20.55 -6.20 -4.84
N ASN A 65 -20.61 -4.90 -4.50
CA ASN A 65 -19.56 -4.26 -3.74
C ASN A 65 -19.52 -4.76 -2.29
N GLU A 66 -18.45 -5.47 -1.95
CA GLU A 66 -18.18 -5.98 -0.61
C GLU A 66 -16.78 -5.62 -0.11
N GLY A 67 -16.01 -4.90 -0.92
CA GLY A 67 -14.67 -4.44 -0.58
C GLY A 67 -13.55 -5.24 -1.25
N ARG A 68 -12.40 -4.58 -1.34
CA ARG A 68 -11.25 -5.07 -2.10
C ARG A 68 -10.66 -6.39 -1.62
N SER A 69 -10.73 -6.68 -0.31
CA SER A 69 -10.25 -7.94 0.26
C SER A 69 -11.12 -9.11 -0.19
N ILE A 70 -12.43 -8.93 -0.16
CA ILE A 70 -13.41 -9.93 -0.62
C ILE A 70 -13.24 -10.13 -2.13
N ALA A 71 -13.07 -9.07 -2.91
CA ALA A 71 -12.80 -9.17 -4.35
C ALA A 71 -11.51 -9.96 -4.65
N ARG A 72 -10.42 -9.75 -3.90
CA ARG A 72 -9.19 -10.55 -4.04
C ARG A 72 -9.43 -12.02 -3.68
N ASN A 73 -10.16 -12.29 -2.61
CA ASN A 73 -10.51 -13.68 -2.22
C ASN A 73 -11.31 -14.36 -3.32
N TYR A 74 -12.34 -13.70 -3.84
CA TYR A 74 -13.15 -14.19 -4.94
C TYR A 74 -12.31 -14.53 -6.19
N GLY A 75 -11.30 -13.69 -6.48
CA GLY A 75 -10.35 -13.96 -7.56
C GLY A 75 -9.44 -15.15 -7.29
N MET A 76 -8.89 -15.30 -6.07
CA MET A 76 -8.04 -16.44 -5.71
C MET A 76 -8.77 -17.79 -5.81
N GLU A 77 -10.04 -17.86 -5.42
CA GLU A 77 -10.87 -19.08 -5.52
C GLU A 77 -11.05 -19.55 -6.96
N ARG A 78 -11.00 -18.63 -7.94
CA ARG A 78 -11.22 -18.90 -9.38
C ARG A 78 -9.95 -18.98 -10.20
N ALA A 79 -8.84 -18.63 -9.60
CA ALA A 79 -7.53 -18.66 -10.21
C ALA A 79 -6.97 -20.09 -10.30
N LYS A 80 -6.14 -20.37 -11.31
CA LYS A 80 -5.58 -21.70 -11.58
C LYS A 80 -4.08 -21.82 -11.29
N GLY A 81 -3.41 -20.66 -11.10
CA GLY A 81 -1.96 -20.61 -10.95
C GLY A 81 -1.45 -21.19 -9.64
N ASP A 82 -0.19 -21.55 -9.64
CA ASP A 82 0.55 -22.06 -8.47
C ASP A 82 0.94 -20.93 -7.50
N TYR A 83 0.96 -19.69 -8.01
CA TYR A 83 1.41 -18.51 -7.29
C TYR A 83 0.50 -17.33 -7.63
N PHE A 84 -0.07 -16.70 -6.61
CA PHE A 84 -0.89 -15.50 -6.76
C PHE A 84 0.00 -14.27 -6.75
N VAL A 85 -0.30 -13.32 -7.64
CA VAL A 85 0.35 -12.00 -7.70
C VAL A 85 -0.76 -10.94 -7.66
N PHE A 86 -0.69 -10.01 -6.73
CA PHE A 86 -1.68 -8.96 -6.55
C PHE A 86 -1.15 -7.64 -7.08
N PHE A 87 -1.98 -6.99 -7.89
CA PHE A 87 -1.81 -5.60 -8.29
C PHE A 87 -3.07 -4.81 -7.96
N ASP A 88 -2.90 -3.54 -7.62
CA ASP A 88 -4.02 -2.60 -7.63
C ASP A 88 -4.26 -2.15 -9.08
N SER A 89 -5.50 -1.81 -9.43
CA SER A 89 -5.89 -1.44 -10.81
C SER A 89 -5.15 -0.21 -11.36
N ASP A 90 -4.55 0.62 -10.49
CA ASP A 90 -3.78 1.81 -10.83
C ASP A 90 -2.25 1.55 -10.92
N CYS A 91 -1.85 0.29 -11.08
CA CYS A 91 -0.47 -0.10 -11.36
C CYS A 91 -0.20 -0.20 -12.86
N VAL A 92 1.06 0.09 -13.24
CA VAL A 92 1.63 -0.20 -14.56
C VAL A 92 2.83 -1.10 -14.36
N ILE A 93 2.91 -2.20 -15.10
CA ILE A 93 3.86 -3.28 -14.84
C ILE A 93 5.03 -3.20 -15.83
N PRO A 94 6.29 -3.12 -15.35
CA PRO A 94 7.46 -3.11 -16.23
C PRO A 94 7.51 -4.35 -17.14
N PRO A 95 7.94 -4.23 -18.42
CA PRO A 95 7.88 -5.35 -19.40
C PRO A 95 8.64 -6.61 -19.00
N ALA A 96 9.69 -6.49 -18.18
CA ALA A 96 10.49 -7.63 -17.71
C ALA A 96 10.03 -8.21 -16.36
N TYR A 97 8.90 -7.75 -15.82
CA TYR A 97 8.47 -8.09 -14.46
C TYR A 97 8.37 -9.61 -14.24
N PHE A 98 7.60 -10.34 -15.04
CA PHE A 98 7.40 -11.78 -14.83
C PHE A 98 8.64 -12.61 -15.15
N ALA A 99 9.45 -12.21 -16.15
CA ALA A 99 10.74 -12.85 -16.41
C ALA A 99 11.71 -12.70 -15.23
N THR A 100 11.74 -11.51 -14.63
CA THR A 100 12.56 -11.21 -13.45
C THR A 100 12.04 -11.94 -12.21
N LEU A 101 10.72 -11.95 -12.01
CA LEU A 101 10.09 -12.64 -10.88
C LEU A 101 10.35 -14.15 -10.91
N GLU A 102 10.23 -14.80 -12.10
CA GLU A 102 10.49 -16.23 -12.27
C GLU A 102 11.95 -16.55 -11.91
N ARG A 103 12.90 -15.72 -12.35
CA ARG A 103 14.32 -15.85 -11.99
C ARG A 103 14.55 -15.65 -10.49
N CYS A 104 14.00 -14.58 -9.88
CA CYS A 104 14.16 -14.31 -8.45
C CYS A 104 13.62 -15.46 -7.57
N LEU A 105 12.47 -16.04 -7.94
CA LEU A 105 11.89 -17.17 -7.23
C LEU A 105 12.70 -18.47 -7.42
N ALA A 106 13.38 -18.64 -8.58
CA ALA A 106 14.26 -19.77 -8.80
C ALA A 106 15.57 -19.65 -7.99
N GLU A 107 16.14 -18.46 -7.91
CA GLU A 107 17.39 -18.17 -7.16
C GLU A 107 17.15 -18.16 -5.64
N ARG A 108 16.01 -17.60 -5.20
CA ARG A 108 15.63 -17.48 -3.81
C ARG A 108 14.15 -17.82 -3.64
N PRO A 109 13.80 -19.09 -3.43
CA PRO A 109 12.43 -19.52 -3.21
C PRO A 109 11.84 -18.80 -1.98
N LEU A 110 10.72 -18.11 -2.18
CA LEU A 110 9.94 -17.47 -1.13
C LEU A 110 8.49 -17.92 -1.22
N ASP A 111 7.88 -18.15 -0.07
CA ASP A 111 6.45 -18.44 0.01
C ASP A 111 5.60 -17.20 -0.23
N CYS A 112 6.13 -16.03 0.17
CA CYS A 112 5.51 -14.73 -0.06
C CYS A 112 6.60 -13.69 -0.39
N PHE A 113 6.36 -12.89 -1.41
CA PHE A 113 7.23 -11.76 -1.75
C PHE A 113 6.46 -10.45 -1.81
N GLY A 114 7.20 -9.36 -1.76
CA GLY A 114 6.75 -8.05 -2.20
C GLY A 114 7.83 -7.38 -3.04
N GLY A 115 7.42 -6.52 -3.94
CA GLY A 115 8.30 -5.65 -4.74
C GLY A 115 8.16 -4.18 -4.34
N PRO A 116 9.14 -3.35 -4.74
CA PRO A 116 9.09 -1.92 -4.47
C PRO A 116 8.03 -1.20 -5.30
N ASP A 117 7.66 -0.07 -4.79
CA ASP A 117 6.81 0.92 -5.40
C ASP A 117 7.70 2.00 -6.02
N ALA A 118 7.53 2.26 -7.29
CA ALA A 118 8.31 3.25 -8.03
C ALA A 118 7.41 4.30 -8.70
N ALA A 119 7.93 5.51 -8.86
CA ALA A 119 7.27 6.56 -9.62
C ALA A 119 7.65 6.44 -11.09
N HIS A 120 6.67 6.30 -11.97
CA HIS A 120 6.90 6.34 -13.40
C HIS A 120 7.33 7.75 -13.87
N SER A 121 8.06 7.83 -14.96
CA SER A 121 8.54 9.12 -15.54
C SER A 121 7.39 10.07 -15.87
N SER A 122 6.25 9.54 -16.31
CA SER A 122 5.03 10.31 -16.67
C SER A 122 4.27 10.88 -15.45
N PHE A 123 4.64 10.50 -14.21
CA PHE A 123 3.93 10.98 -13.02
C PHE A 123 4.11 12.49 -12.84
N THR A 124 3.04 13.15 -12.43
CA THR A 124 3.05 14.59 -12.13
C THR A 124 4.01 14.93 -11.00
N THR A 125 4.43 16.19 -10.93
CA THR A 125 5.30 16.67 -9.84
C THR A 125 4.68 16.46 -8.46
N THR A 126 3.33 16.53 -8.35
CA THR A 126 2.60 16.27 -7.10
C THR A 126 2.66 14.79 -6.71
N GLN A 127 2.46 13.88 -7.65
CA GLN A 127 2.60 12.43 -7.41
C GLN A 127 4.04 12.07 -7.00
N LYS A 128 5.05 12.66 -7.66
CA LYS A 128 6.47 12.46 -7.29
C LYS A 128 6.78 13.00 -5.89
N ALA A 129 6.22 14.14 -5.50
CA ALA A 129 6.38 14.70 -4.16
C ALA A 129 5.73 13.83 -3.08
N ILE A 130 4.50 13.35 -3.31
CA ILE A 130 3.82 12.41 -2.41
C ILE A 130 4.62 11.09 -2.31
N ASN A 131 5.10 10.55 -3.44
CA ASN A 131 5.92 9.36 -3.43
C ASN A 131 7.19 9.56 -2.59
N TYR A 132 7.89 10.69 -2.76
CA TYR A 132 9.07 11.03 -1.96
C TYR A 132 8.73 11.00 -0.45
N THR A 133 7.67 11.68 -0.02
CA THR A 133 7.31 11.72 1.41
C THR A 133 6.88 10.36 1.95
N MET A 134 6.25 9.52 1.15
CA MET A 134 5.84 8.18 1.56
C MET A 134 7.01 7.18 1.65
N THR A 135 8.14 7.46 1.01
CA THR A 135 9.32 6.58 1.00
C THR A 135 10.52 7.16 1.75
N SER A 136 10.51 8.46 2.07
CA SER A 136 11.61 9.15 2.75
C SER A 136 11.78 8.67 4.20
N PHE A 137 13.04 8.51 4.63
CA PHE A 137 13.39 8.20 6.01
C PHE A 137 12.90 9.29 6.98
N LEU A 138 12.99 10.56 6.60
CA LEU A 138 12.60 11.70 7.44
C LEU A 138 11.09 11.75 7.76
N THR A 139 10.26 11.11 6.96
CA THR A 139 8.79 11.13 7.14
C THR A 139 8.20 9.80 7.58
N THR A 140 8.78 8.69 7.14
CA THR A 140 8.23 7.34 7.39
C THR A 140 9.22 6.35 8.00
N GLY A 141 10.46 6.77 8.30
CA GLY A 141 11.50 5.87 8.78
C GLY A 141 11.92 4.80 7.76
N GLY A 142 11.67 5.04 6.46
CA GLY A 142 12.04 4.11 5.37
C GLY A 142 11.20 2.82 5.30
N ILE A 143 10.07 2.74 6.01
CA ILE A 143 9.22 1.52 6.13
C ILE A 143 8.70 1.01 4.77
N ARG A 144 8.64 1.85 3.74
CA ARG A 144 8.07 1.53 2.42
C ARG A 144 9.09 1.17 1.34
N GLY A 145 10.13 0.42 1.69
CA GLY A 145 11.07 -0.11 0.69
C GLY A 145 12.31 0.77 0.45
N GLY A 146 12.67 1.64 1.39
CA GLY A 146 13.95 2.34 1.39
C GLY A 146 15.13 1.37 1.66
N LYS A 147 16.36 1.78 1.28
CA LYS A 147 17.59 1.02 1.57
C LYS A 147 17.82 0.80 3.07
N VAL A 148 17.27 1.69 3.89
CA VAL A 148 17.30 1.62 5.36
C VAL A 148 15.86 1.65 5.85
N SER A 149 15.47 0.63 6.64
CA SER A 149 14.12 0.54 7.23
C SER A 149 14.23 0.24 8.72
N LEU A 150 13.41 0.91 9.53
CA LEU A 150 13.30 0.69 10.98
C LEU A 150 12.42 -0.53 11.31
N GLU A 151 11.84 -1.20 10.31
CA GLU A 151 10.95 -2.33 10.49
C GLU A 151 11.25 -3.47 9.51
N LYS A 152 10.88 -4.72 9.87
CA LYS A 152 10.93 -5.85 8.94
C LYS A 152 10.01 -5.57 7.76
N PHE A 153 10.50 -5.85 6.56
CA PHE A 153 9.75 -5.64 5.32
C PHE A 153 8.40 -6.35 5.38
N THR A 154 7.35 -5.67 4.98
CA THR A 154 6.00 -6.20 4.87
C THR A 154 5.48 -5.91 3.45
N PRO A 155 5.19 -6.94 2.65
CA PRO A 155 4.59 -6.78 1.32
C PRO A 155 3.33 -5.93 1.34
N ARG A 156 3.07 -5.24 0.23
CA ARG A 156 1.88 -4.42 0.01
C ARG A 156 1.10 -4.96 -1.17
N THR A 157 -0.22 -5.00 -1.08
CA THR A 157 -1.09 -5.62 -2.08
C THR A 157 -0.98 -5.04 -3.49
N PHE A 158 -0.43 -3.85 -3.66
CA PHE A 158 -0.14 -3.31 -4.99
C PHE A 158 1.03 -4.01 -5.71
N ASN A 159 1.87 -4.76 -5.00
CA ASN A 159 2.97 -5.58 -5.51
C ASN A 159 3.35 -6.65 -4.48
N MET A 160 2.47 -7.58 -4.29
CA MET A 160 2.61 -8.71 -3.37
C MET A 160 2.28 -9.99 -4.11
N GLY A 161 2.97 -11.08 -3.77
CA GLY A 161 2.57 -12.39 -4.21
C GLY A 161 2.82 -13.43 -3.14
N PHE A 162 2.07 -14.54 -3.22
CA PHE A 162 2.30 -15.72 -2.38
C PHE A 162 1.83 -17.01 -3.08
N SER A 163 2.43 -18.14 -2.67
CA SER A 163 2.12 -19.43 -3.23
C SER A 163 0.70 -19.92 -2.88
N ARG A 164 0.16 -20.80 -3.71
CA ARG A 164 -1.12 -21.46 -3.41
C ARG A 164 -1.07 -22.21 -2.07
N GLY A 165 0.05 -22.82 -1.73
CA GLY A 165 0.24 -23.48 -0.43
C GLY A 165 0.10 -22.54 0.77
N VAL A 166 0.48 -21.26 0.62
CA VAL A 166 0.18 -20.21 1.63
C VAL A 166 -1.32 -19.98 1.74
N TYR A 167 -2.02 -19.84 0.61
CA TYR A 167 -3.47 -19.65 0.60
C TYR A 167 -4.21 -20.81 1.26
N ASP A 168 -3.84 -22.03 0.93
CA ASP A 168 -4.49 -23.24 1.45
C ASP A 168 -4.35 -23.35 2.98
N ARG A 169 -3.23 -22.85 3.54
CA ARG A 169 -2.94 -22.94 4.98
C ARG A 169 -3.38 -21.73 5.77
N VAL A 170 -3.24 -20.53 5.21
CA VAL A 170 -3.49 -19.22 5.89
C VAL A 170 -4.91 -18.74 5.62
N GLY A 171 -5.48 -19.10 4.48
CA GLY A 171 -6.73 -18.57 3.96
C GLY A 171 -6.57 -17.20 3.30
N GLY A 172 -7.69 -16.60 2.91
CA GLY A 172 -7.74 -15.32 2.21
C GLY A 172 -7.49 -14.09 3.08
N PHE A 173 -7.60 -12.92 2.45
CA PHE A 173 -7.54 -11.62 3.13
C PHE A 173 -8.77 -11.42 4.03
N ARG A 174 -8.57 -10.73 5.14
CA ARG A 174 -9.66 -10.23 5.99
C ARG A 174 -10.11 -8.86 5.51
N GLU A 175 -11.42 -8.56 5.56
CA GLU A 175 -11.92 -7.24 5.19
C GLU A 175 -11.65 -6.23 6.30
N MET A 176 -10.52 -5.56 6.18
CA MET A 176 -10.05 -4.55 7.10
C MET A 176 -9.07 -3.58 6.42
N PHE A 177 -8.81 -2.44 7.03
CA PHE A 177 -7.67 -1.62 6.61
C PHE A 177 -6.35 -2.25 7.06
N SER A 178 -5.34 -2.19 6.19
CA SER A 178 -4.05 -2.87 6.36
C SER A 178 -4.16 -4.40 6.32
N GLU A 179 -5.03 -4.88 5.45
CA GLU A 179 -5.22 -6.29 5.11
C GLU A 179 -3.92 -6.97 4.66
N ASP A 180 -3.03 -6.20 4.06
CA ASP A 180 -1.68 -6.62 3.67
C ASP A 180 -0.78 -6.93 4.87
N ILE A 181 -0.85 -6.11 5.91
CA ILE A 181 -0.09 -6.33 7.15
C ILE A 181 -0.68 -7.51 7.93
N ASP A 182 -2.01 -7.60 8.00
CA ASP A 182 -2.71 -8.75 8.60
C ASP A 182 -2.31 -10.05 7.91
N MET A 183 -2.42 -10.12 6.59
CA MET A 183 -2.04 -11.29 5.79
C MET A 183 -0.58 -11.67 6.01
N SER A 184 0.34 -10.70 5.91
CA SER A 184 1.76 -10.94 6.14
C SER A 184 2.06 -11.42 7.56
N THR A 185 1.29 -10.97 8.55
CA THR A 185 1.43 -11.41 9.94
C THR A 185 1.00 -12.86 10.08
N ARG A 186 -0.15 -13.26 9.51
CA ARG A 186 -0.65 -14.64 9.52
C ARG A 186 0.29 -15.59 8.76
N ILE A 187 0.83 -15.16 7.62
CA ILE A 187 1.82 -15.92 6.85
C ILE A 187 3.06 -16.24 7.71
N ARG A 188 3.61 -15.23 8.40
CA ARG A 188 4.75 -15.43 9.32
C ARG A 188 4.43 -16.33 10.50
N GLN A 189 3.23 -16.21 11.07
CA GLN A 189 2.79 -17.04 12.21
C GLN A 189 2.69 -18.52 11.84
N GLN A 190 2.44 -18.82 10.55
CA GLN A 190 2.44 -20.19 10.02
C GLN A 190 3.84 -20.69 9.59
N GLY A 191 4.90 -19.89 9.82
CA GLY A 191 6.27 -20.28 9.54
C GLY A 191 6.72 -20.10 8.09
N PHE A 192 5.91 -19.51 7.22
CA PHE A 192 6.26 -19.25 5.83
C PHE A 192 7.26 -18.11 5.68
N SER A 193 8.10 -18.21 4.65
CA SER A 193 9.12 -17.23 4.29
C SER A 193 8.50 -15.99 3.61
N ILE A 194 8.92 -14.79 4.04
CA ILE A 194 8.53 -13.52 3.40
C ILE A 194 9.78 -12.73 3.07
N GLY A 195 9.88 -12.23 1.84
CA GLY A 195 11.02 -11.43 1.42
C GLY A 195 10.66 -10.29 0.47
N LEU A 196 11.64 -9.40 0.27
CA LEU A 196 11.61 -8.32 -0.73
C LEU A 196 12.42 -8.75 -1.95
N PHE A 197 11.85 -8.64 -3.13
CA PHE A 197 12.54 -8.65 -4.40
C PHE A 197 12.64 -7.21 -4.93
N THR A 198 13.79 -6.60 -4.78
CA THR A 198 14.04 -5.22 -5.23
C THR A 198 14.02 -5.08 -6.74
N GLU A 199 14.21 -6.19 -7.44
CA GLU A 199 14.31 -6.31 -8.89
C GLU A 199 12.97 -6.31 -9.61
N VAL A 200 11.84 -6.47 -8.88
CA VAL A 200 10.49 -6.50 -9.44
C VAL A 200 9.65 -5.30 -8.99
N PRO A 201 10.01 -4.06 -9.37
CA PRO A 201 9.22 -2.88 -9.05
C PRO A 201 7.92 -2.84 -9.87
N VAL A 202 6.93 -2.11 -9.36
CA VAL A 202 5.77 -1.66 -10.13
C VAL A 202 5.68 -0.14 -10.13
N TRP A 203 5.12 0.44 -11.19
CA TRP A 203 4.83 1.86 -11.27
C TRP A 203 3.41 2.10 -10.77
N HIS A 204 3.29 2.50 -9.52
CA HIS A 204 2.00 2.70 -8.87
C HIS A 204 1.57 4.17 -8.96
N LYS A 205 0.46 4.46 -9.65
CA LYS A 205 -0.07 5.80 -9.82
C LYS A 205 -0.53 6.36 -8.47
N ARG A 206 0.21 7.32 -7.94
CA ARG A 206 -0.12 7.99 -6.69
C ARG A 206 -1.32 8.92 -6.86
N ARG A 207 -2.04 9.16 -5.78
CA ARG A 207 -3.10 10.15 -5.75
C ARG A 207 -2.55 11.55 -6.02
N VAL A 208 -3.28 12.37 -6.77
CA VAL A 208 -2.91 13.77 -7.08
C VAL A 208 -3.59 14.78 -6.16
N ASP A 209 -4.62 14.36 -5.43
CA ASP A 209 -5.47 15.18 -4.59
C ASP A 209 -4.98 15.13 -3.13
N TRP A 210 -4.64 16.29 -2.57
CA TRP A 210 -4.16 16.43 -1.20
C TRP A 210 -5.18 15.97 -0.15
N ARG A 211 -6.49 16.19 -0.40
CA ARG A 211 -7.57 15.76 0.50
C ARG A 211 -7.70 14.24 0.55
N LYS A 212 -7.58 13.60 -0.62
CA LYS A 212 -7.56 12.13 -0.72
C LYS A 212 -6.30 11.55 -0.06
N PHE A 213 -5.16 12.23 -0.21
CA PHE A 213 -3.92 11.85 0.44
C PHE A 213 -4.02 11.97 1.97
N TRP A 214 -4.54 13.09 2.50
CA TRP A 214 -4.81 13.24 3.93
C TRP A 214 -5.69 12.11 4.47
N ARG A 215 -6.82 11.82 3.81
CA ARG A 215 -7.73 10.74 4.22
C ARG A 215 -7.01 9.39 4.25
N GLN A 216 -6.20 9.08 3.26
CA GLN A 216 -5.44 7.84 3.18
C GLN A 216 -4.47 7.68 4.35
N VAL A 217 -3.65 8.69 4.63
CA VAL A 217 -2.67 8.60 5.73
C VAL A 217 -3.33 8.65 7.11
N HIS A 218 -4.46 9.34 7.24
CA HIS A 218 -5.26 9.34 8.47
C HIS A 218 -5.76 7.92 8.81
N VAL A 219 -6.28 7.22 7.81
CA VAL A 219 -6.70 5.82 7.98
C VAL A 219 -5.50 4.91 8.30
N PHE A 220 -4.32 5.15 7.72
CA PHE A 220 -3.11 4.39 8.08
C PHE A 220 -2.75 4.56 9.56
N GLY A 221 -2.87 5.78 10.11
CA GLY A 221 -2.69 6.03 11.53
C GLY A 221 -3.69 5.25 12.39
N MET A 222 -4.98 5.28 12.01
CA MET A 222 -6.04 4.55 12.71
C MET A 222 -5.83 3.03 12.68
N SER A 223 -5.41 2.48 11.55
CA SER A 223 -5.26 1.03 11.38
C SER A 223 -4.15 0.44 12.25
N ARG A 224 -3.14 1.23 12.66
CA ARG A 224 -2.09 0.77 13.57
C ARG A 224 -2.62 0.38 14.95
N ILE A 225 -3.63 1.08 15.43
CA ILE A 225 -4.31 0.73 16.70
C ILE A 225 -5.16 -0.52 16.54
N THR A 226 -5.85 -0.69 15.39
CA THR A 226 -6.56 -1.92 15.07
C THR A 226 -5.61 -3.12 15.06
N LEU A 227 -4.46 -2.99 14.36
CA LEU A 227 -3.44 -4.05 14.32
C LEU A 227 -2.85 -4.36 15.71
N LYS A 228 -2.66 -3.35 16.58
CA LYS A 228 -2.22 -3.57 17.96
C LYS A 228 -3.23 -4.41 18.75
N LEU A 229 -4.52 -4.18 18.52
CA LEU A 229 -5.58 -4.96 19.22
C LEU A 229 -5.65 -6.40 18.72
N LEU A 230 -5.47 -6.62 17.40
CA LEU A 230 -5.43 -7.95 16.80
C LEU A 230 -4.14 -8.72 17.13
N TYR A 231 -3.01 -8.01 17.16
CA TYR A 231 -1.68 -8.56 17.33
C TYR A 231 -0.93 -7.81 18.43
N PRO A 232 -1.08 -8.22 19.70
CA PRO A 232 -0.31 -7.64 20.83
C PRO A 232 1.18 -7.67 20.52
N GLY A 233 1.87 -6.52 20.71
CA GLY A 233 3.28 -6.37 20.36
C GLY A 233 3.59 -5.91 18.93
N SER A 234 2.60 -5.79 18.04
CA SER A 234 2.80 -5.26 16.69
C SER A 234 3.08 -3.75 16.64
N LEU A 235 2.69 -3.01 17.67
CA LEU A 235 2.94 -1.57 17.78
C LEU A 235 4.37 -1.30 18.24
N LYS A 236 5.16 -0.63 17.41
CA LYS A 236 6.53 -0.21 17.70
C LYS A 236 6.60 1.31 17.93
N ALA A 237 7.67 1.77 18.61
CA ALA A 237 7.89 3.19 18.88
C ALA A 237 7.83 4.06 17.61
N VAL A 238 8.38 3.57 16.48
CA VAL A 238 8.36 4.28 15.21
C VAL A 238 6.94 4.62 14.73
N HIS A 239 5.94 3.79 15.04
CA HIS A 239 4.55 4.04 14.68
C HIS A 239 3.91 5.18 15.49
N CYS A 240 4.48 5.49 16.67
CA CYS A 240 4.00 6.57 17.53
C CYS A 240 4.61 7.93 17.13
N LEU A 241 5.76 7.95 16.43
CA LEU A 241 6.48 9.19 16.09
C LEU A 241 5.62 10.26 15.40
N PRO A 242 4.75 9.95 14.42
CA PRO A 242 3.90 10.98 13.82
C PRO A 242 2.88 11.57 14.81
N ALA A 243 2.38 10.78 15.76
CA ALA A 243 1.48 11.29 16.81
C ALA A 243 2.24 12.23 17.77
N VAL A 244 3.44 11.85 18.17
CA VAL A 244 4.34 12.69 18.99
C VAL A 244 4.69 13.98 18.23
N ALA A 245 4.97 13.89 16.92
CA ALA A 245 5.27 15.06 16.09
C ALA A 245 4.07 16.04 16.03
N VAL A 246 2.84 15.52 15.91
CA VAL A 246 1.62 16.35 15.94
C VAL A 246 1.45 17.05 17.28
N ILE A 247 1.58 16.32 18.40
CA ILE A 247 1.48 16.89 19.75
C ILE A 247 2.57 17.94 19.96
N GLY A 248 3.80 17.64 19.59
CA GLY A 248 4.94 18.56 19.67
C GLY A 248 4.74 19.81 18.83
N ALA A 249 4.25 19.68 17.60
CA ALA A 249 3.97 20.82 16.74
C ALA A 249 2.88 21.73 17.33
N VAL A 250 1.81 21.15 17.88
CA VAL A 250 0.76 21.91 18.59
C VAL A 250 1.34 22.64 19.81
N ALA A 251 2.16 21.96 20.61
CA ALA A 251 2.82 22.57 21.77
C ALA A 251 3.74 23.75 21.36
N LEU A 252 4.55 23.55 20.30
CA LEU A 252 5.43 24.63 19.79
C LEU A 252 4.62 25.81 19.27
N LEU A 253 3.49 25.57 18.59
CA LEU A 253 2.58 26.64 18.15
C LEU A 253 1.98 27.41 19.32
N LEU A 254 1.53 26.72 20.35
CA LEU A 254 1.03 27.38 21.58
C LEU A 254 2.13 28.18 22.27
N CYS A 255 3.32 27.60 22.41
CA CYS A 255 4.49 28.33 22.98
C CYS A 255 4.85 29.58 22.14
N ALA A 256 4.73 29.47 20.81
CA ALA A 256 4.98 30.60 19.93
C ALA A 256 3.97 31.75 20.12
N ILE A 257 2.69 31.41 20.36
CA ILE A 257 1.61 32.40 20.58
C ILE A 257 1.75 33.04 21.96
N PHE A 258 2.00 32.23 23.01
CA PHE A 258 1.94 32.74 24.38
C PHE A 258 3.28 33.27 24.93
N TRP A 259 4.44 32.82 24.38
CA TRP A 259 5.76 33.21 24.91
C TRP A 259 6.64 33.87 23.85
N SER A 260 6.97 33.19 22.75
CA SER A 260 7.87 33.78 21.74
C SER A 260 7.80 33.06 20.40
N PRO A 261 7.76 33.76 19.25
CA PRO A 261 7.84 33.19 17.91
C PRO A 261 9.06 32.25 17.69
N LYS A 262 10.11 32.37 18.51
CA LYS A 262 11.31 31.54 18.44
C LYS A 262 11.01 30.06 18.61
N PHE A 263 9.90 29.69 19.27
CA PHE A 263 9.45 28.31 19.41
C PHE A 263 9.05 27.67 18.07
N LEU A 264 8.86 28.44 17.00
CA LEU A 264 8.64 27.90 15.65
C LEU A 264 9.93 27.45 14.96
N LEU A 265 11.10 27.82 15.48
CA LEU A 265 12.39 27.52 14.86
C LEU A 265 12.62 26.01 14.63
N PRO A 266 12.36 25.11 15.60
CA PRO A 266 12.51 23.66 15.36
C PRO A 266 11.63 23.14 14.23
N LEU A 267 10.37 23.62 14.14
CA LEU A 267 9.45 23.23 13.07
C LEU A 267 9.93 23.74 11.71
N ALA A 268 10.39 25.01 11.64
CA ALA A 268 10.93 25.59 10.43
C ALA A 268 12.19 24.83 9.95
N LEU A 269 13.11 24.52 10.85
CA LEU A 269 14.32 23.75 10.54
C LEU A 269 13.98 22.35 10.01
N TYR A 270 12.98 21.68 10.60
CA TYR A 270 12.53 20.39 10.11
C TYR A 270 11.94 20.47 8.68
N LEU A 271 11.09 21.46 8.39
CA LEU A 271 10.52 21.66 7.06
C LEU A 271 11.61 22.02 6.02
N ILE A 272 12.61 22.81 6.41
CA ILE A 272 13.78 23.10 5.58
C ILE A 272 14.58 21.82 5.30
N ALA A 273 14.78 20.96 6.30
CA ALA A 273 15.46 19.69 6.11
C ALA A 273 14.72 18.77 5.13
N ILE A 274 13.38 18.71 5.21
CA ILE A 274 12.54 17.98 4.23
C ILE A 274 12.76 18.54 2.82
N PHE A 275 12.71 19.87 2.67
CA PHE A 275 12.89 20.53 1.39
C PHE A 275 14.27 20.20 0.78
N ILE A 276 15.34 20.38 1.57
CA ILE A 276 16.72 20.11 1.13
C ILE A 276 16.89 18.63 0.76
N ALA A 277 16.45 17.71 1.61
CA ALA A 277 16.55 16.29 1.34
C ALA A 277 15.75 15.88 0.08
N ALA A 278 14.55 16.45 -0.13
CA ALA A 278 13.77 16.23 -1.34
C ALA A 278 14.47 16.80 -2.58
N LEU A 279 15.09 17.97 -2.48
CA LEU A 279 15.84 18.60 -3.58
C LEU A 279 17.01 17.72 -4.02
N PHE A 280 17.80 17.20 -3.08
CA PHE A 280 18.91 16.28 -3.40
C PHE A 280 18.41 14.95 -3.98
N ALA A 281 17.31 14.40 -3.45
CA ALA A 281 16.79 13.11 -3.91
C ALA A 281 16.13 13.19 -5.30
N THR A 282 15.42 14.30 -5.59
CA THR A 282 14.61 14.43 -6.82
C THR A 282 15.25 15.32 -7.88
N ARG A 283 16.26 16.09 -7.52
CA ARG A 283 16.93 17.12 -8.37
C ARG A 283 15.94 18.09 -9.01
N SER A 284 14.82 18.37 -8.33
CA SER A 284 13.76 19.24 -8.82
C SER A 284 13.25 20.18 -7.71
N LEU A 285 13.40 21.47 -7.94
CA LEU A 285 12.94 22.52 -7.01
C LEU A 285 11.42 22.45 -6.81
N VAL A 286 10.66 22.18 -7.88
CA VAL A 286 9.19 22.07 -7.84
C VAL A 286 8.74 20.88 -7.00
N ILE A 287 9.41 19.73 -7.15
CA ILE A 287 9.08 18.52 -6.37
C ILE A 287 9.46 18.75 -4.90
N ALA A 288 10.63 19.35 -4.63
CA ALA A 288 11.07 19.68 -3.28
C ALA A 288 10.10 20.64 -2.57
N ALA A 289 9.64 21.70 -3.26
CA ALA A 289 8.65 22.61 -2.72
C ALA A 289 7.32 21.93 -2.39
N LYS A 290 6.84 21.01 -3.26
CA LYS A 290 5.63 20.21 -3.02
C LYS A 290 5.82 19.12 -1.96
N ALA A 291 7.04 18.65 -1.71
CA ALA A 291 7.33 17.67 -0.68
C ALA A 291 7.09 18.22 0.74
N VAL A 292 7.23 19.52 0.95
CA VAL A 292 6.97 20.15 2.26
C VAL A 292 5.49 20.01 2.67
N PRO A 293 4.50 20.50 1.92
CA PRO A 293 3.10 20.28 2.26
C PRO A 293 2.73 18.79 2.27
N ALA A 294 3.33 17.96 1.40
CA ALA A 294 3.11 16.53 1.43
C ALA A 294 3.58 15.90 2.75
N ALA A 295 4.73 16.32 3.31
CA ALA A 295 5.23 15.85 4.60
C ALA A 295 4.33 16.28 5.76
N ILE A 296 3.82 17.52 5.74
CA ILE A 296 2.85 17.99 6.73
C ILE A 296 1.58 17.13 6.69
N ILE A 297 1.06 16.84 5.50
CA ILE A 297 -0.11 15.97 5.31
C ILE A 297 0.20 14.55 5.80
N GLN A 298 1.36 14.00 5.44
CA GLN A 298 1.78 12.65 5.83
C GLN A 298 1.82 12.48 7.35
N LEU A 299 2.52 13.38 8.05
CA LEU A 299 2.69 13.31 9.50
C LEU A 299 1.44 13.74 10.25
N GLY A 300 0.81 14.84 9.82
CA GLY A 300 -0.41 15.36 10.42
C GLY A 300 -1.59 14.40 10.27
N GLY A 301 -1.81 13.90 9.05
CA GLY A 301 -2.89 12.95 8.78
C GLY A 301 -2.72 11.65 9.55
N TYR A 302 -1.53 11.04 9.50
CA TYR A 302 -1.25 9.81 10.23
C TYR A 302 -1.32 10.03 11.76
N GLY A 303 -0.67 11.06 12.28
CA GLY A 303 -0.63 11.35 13.73
C GLY A 303 -2.02 11.60 14.31
N THR A 304 -2.84 12.40 13.65
CA THR A 304 -4.23 12.66 14.09
C THR A 304 -5.10 11.40 14.00
N GLY A 305 -4.92 10.57 12.96
CA GLY A 305 -5.60 9.28 12.84
C GLY A 305 -5.24 8.31 13.97
N PHE A 306 -3.94 8.24 14.30
CA PHE A 306 -3.43 7.43 15.39
C PHE A 306 -4.01 7.88 16.74
N ILE A 307 -3.94 9.19 17.05
CA ILE A 307 -4.47 9.77 18.29
C ILE A 307 -5.96 9.49 18.41
N LYS A 308 -6.74 9.74 17.34
CA LYS A 308 -8.18 9.46 17.31
C LYS A 308 -8.48 8.00 17.63
N ALA A 309 -7.80 7.06 16.96
CA ALA A 309 -8.04 5.64 17.17
C ALA A 309 -7.57 5.18 18.57
N TYR A 310 -6.45 5.69 19.07
CA TYR A 310 -5.98 5.40 20.41
C TYR A 310 -7.02 5.82 21.46
N PHE A 311 -7.48 7.06 21.37
CA PHE A 311 -8.50 7.58 22.29
C PHE A 311 -9.80 6.78 22.21
N THR A 312 -10.33 6.58 21.01
CA THR A 312 -11.64 5.91 20.84
C THR A 312 -11.61 4.42 21.15
N LYS A 313 -10.56 3.70 20.68
CA LYS A 313 -10.51 2.24 20.81
C LYS A 313 -9.88 1.75 22.10
N ILE A 314 -8.89 2.49 22.64
CA ILE A 314 -8.18 2.10 23.87
C ILE A 314 -8.78 2.81 25.09
N ILE A 315 -8.82 4.16 25.09
CA ILE A 315 -9.27 4.91 26.29
C ILE A 315 -10.77 4.75 26.49
N LEU A 316 -11.59 4.93 25.45
CA LEU A 316 -13.05 4.76 25.55
C LEU A 316 -13.51 3.30 25.44
N GLY A 317 -12.59 2.34 25.32
CA GLY A 317 -12.89 0.90 25.32
C GLY A 317 -13.68 0.38 24.11
N ARG A 318 -13.87 1.19 23.03
CA ARG A 318 -14.63 0.80 21.82
C ARG A 318 -13.89 -0.18 20.92
N GLY A 319 -12.75 -0.68 21.35
CA GLY A 319 -11.93 -1.66 20.60
C GLY A 319 -12.01 -3.09 21.14
N ARG A 320 -12.87 -3.37 22.11
CA ARG A 320 -12.96 -4.70 22.75
C ARG A 320 -13.35 -5.80 21.78
N ASP A 321 -14.20 -5.50 20.82
CA ASP A 321 -14.79 -6.48 19.88
C ASP A 321 -14.12 -6.45 18.49
N VAL A 322 -13.01 -5.71 18.31
CA VAL A 322 -12.34 -5.58 17.00
C VAL A 322 -11.95 -6.94 16.40
N ALA A 323 -11.51 -7.89 17.21
CA ALA A 323 -11.16 -9.23 16.73
C ALA A 323 -12.41 -9.98 16.20
N GLN A 324 -13.53 -9.90 16.93
CA GLN A 324 -14.80 -10.51 16.52
C GLN A 324 -15.36 -9.82 15.26
N GLU A 325 -15.33 -8.49 15.19
CA GLU A 325 -15.76 -7.75 14.00
C GLU A 325 -14.99 -8.14 12.74
N VAL A 326 -13.66 -8.31 12.85
CA VAL A 326 -12.81 -8.71 11.73
C VAL A 326 -13.06 -10.16 11.33
N GLU A 327 -13.30 -11.07 12.29
CA GLU A 327 -13.63 -12.47 11.99
C GLU A 327 -15.03 -12.61 11.38
N MET A 328 -16.03 -11.88 11.85
CA MET A 328 -17.39 -11.91 11.28
C MET A 328 -17.44 -11.44 9.82
N ARG A 329 -16.58 -10.52 9.42
CA ARG A 329 -16.47 -10.06 8.03
C ARG A 329 -15.74 -11.03 7.10
N ARG A 330 -15.13 -12.09 7.65
CA ARG A 330 -14.49 -13.17 6.89
C ARG A 330 -15.50 -14.19 6.36
N GLY A 331 -16.63 -14.35 7.02
CA GLY A 331 -17.65 -15.38 6.76
C GLY A 331 -18.84 -14.89 5.93
N LYS A 332 -18.77 -13.68 5.35
CA LYS A 332 -19.71 -13.17 4.36
C LYS A 332 -19.04 -13.10 3.01
#